data_5536c85c976e3064aade7becb0648b7a
#
_entry.id   5536c85c976e3064aade7becb0648b7a
#
_cell.length_a   1.000
_cell.length_b   1.000
_cell.length_c   1.000
_cell.angle_alpha   90.00
_cell.angle_beta   90.00
_cell.angle_gamma   90.00
#
_symmetry.space_group_name_H-M   'P 1'
#
loop_
_entity.id
_entity.type
_entity.pdbx_description
1 polymer ?
#
loop_
_entity_poly.entity_id
_entity_poly.type
_entity_poly.pdbx_seq_one_letter_code
_entity_poly.pdbx_strand_id
1 'polypeptide(L)'
;EKSVLMFVMGEKKLEEGLRIVGAHIDSPRLDLKPNPLYEASELGFLKTHYYGGVKKYQWTTIPLALHGVVYTKDLKRVDISIGEDDDDPVFTITDLLIHLSREQMQKKLAEGILGEQLNVLMGSIPLADDDGDDDDKKDKSNRVKANVMRIINEKYGIEEDDFKVAEIEVVPAGKALSLIHI
;
A
#
# COMPACT_ATOMS: atom_id res chain seq x y z
N GLU A 1 9.90 -13.18 1.49
CA GLU A 1 11.31 -13.46 1.85
C GLU A 1 12.03 -12.13 2.03
N LYS A 2 12.56 -11.88 3.27
CA LYS A 2 13.11 -10.55 3.63
C LYS A 2 14.65 -10.55 3.74
N SER A 3 15.29 -11.68 3.51
CA SER A 3 16.76 -11.82 3.55
C SER A 3 17.24 -12.83 2.53
N VAL A 4 18.38 -12.53 1.94
CA VAL A 4 19.02 -13.44 0.98
C VAL A 4 20.45 -13.69 1.43
N LEU A 5 20.85 -14.95 1.45
CA LEU A 5 22.23 -15.38 1.61
C LEU A 5 22.65 -16.08 0.32
N MET A 6 23.70 -15.58 -0.30
CA MET A 6 24.31 -16.18 -1.49
C MET A 6 25.75 -16.52 -1.18
N PHE A 7 26.22 -17.65 -1.66
CA PHE A 7 27.62 -18.00 -1.54
C PHE A 7 28.12 -18.71 -2.81
N VAL A 8 29.37 -18.51 -3.09
CA VAL A 8 30.10 -19.18 -4.19
C VAL A 8 31.27 -19.97 -3.58
N MET A 9 31.38 -21.24 -3.92
CA MET A 9 32.48 -22.05 -3.50
C MET A 9 33.77 -21.64 -4.23
N GLY A 10 34.77 -21.26 -3.47
CA GLY A 10 36.10 -20.94 -4.00
C GLY A 10 36.95 -22.18 -4.17
N GLU A 11 38.13 -21.99 -4.77
CA GLU A 11 39.12 -23.06 -4.95
C GLU A 11 39.98 -23.36 -3.70
N LYS A 12 39.99 -22.38 -2.76
CA LYS A 12 40.76 -22.50 -1.51
C LYS A 12 39.94 -23.19 -0.43
N LYS A 13 40.65 -23.82 0.51
CA LYS A 13 40.00 -24.45 1.66
C LYS A 13 39.35 -23.40 2.58
N LEU A 14 38.28 -23.78 3.25
CA LEU A 14 37.58 -22.92 4.20
C LEU A 14 38.47 -22.43 5.35
N GLU A 15 39.46 -23.21 5.75
CA GLU A 15 40.46 -22.90 6.77
C GLU A 15 41.34 -21.68 6.41
N GLU A 16 41.43 -21.34 5.13
CA GLU A 16 42.12 -20.15 4.63
C GLU A 16 41.30 -18.87 4.74
N GLY A 17 40.04 -18.98 5.22
CA GLY A 17 39.13 -17.88 5.46
C GLY A 17 38.07 -17.69 4.39
N LEU A 18 37.12 -16.78 4.69
CA LEU A 18 35.99 -16.44 3.85
C LEU A 18 36.05 -14.96 3.49
N ARG A 19 35.53 -14.61 2.32
CA ARG A 19 35.21 -13.23 1.96
C ARG A 19 33.74 -13.04 2.11
N ILE A 20 33.33 -12.21 3.06
CA ILE A 20 31.93 -11.93 3.36
C ILE A 20 31.65 -10.48 2.94
N VAL A 21 30.62 -10.30 2.11
CA VAL A 21 30.10 -8.99 1.75
C VAL A 21 28.66 -8.92 2.25
N GLY A 22 28.37 -7.96 3.10
CA GLY A 22 27.04 -7.71 3.61
C GLY A 22 26.51 -6.37 3.10
N ALA A 23 25.25 -6.33 2.74
CA ALA A 23 24.57 -5.12 2.33
C ALA A 23 23.15 -5.06 2.88
N HIS A 24 22.69 -3.86 3.21
CA HIS A 24 21.31 -3.57 3.52
C HIS A 24 20.54 -3.36 2.20
N ILE A 25 19.45 -4.09 2.00
CA ILE A 25 18.72 -4.11 0.73
C ILE A 25 17.25 -3.67 0.87
N ASP A 26 16.71 -3.59 2.09
CA ASP A 26 15.34 -3.12 2.30
C ASP A 26 15.26 -1.59 2.21
N SER A 27 14.09 -1.11 1.79
CA SER A 27 13.78 0.31 1.62
C SER A 27 12.62 0.72 2.52
N PRO A 28 12.54 2.00 2.93
CA PRO A 28 11.35 2.53 3.57
C PRO A 28 10.12 2.37 2.67
N ARG A 29 9.00 1.99 3.28
CA ARG A 29 7.72 1.78 2.60
C ARG A 29 6.57 1.93 3.60
N LEU A 30 5.35 1.78 3.10
CA LEU A 30 4.18 1.57 3.94
C LEU A 30 3.72 0.12 3.79
N ASP A 31 3.43 -0.55 4.90
CA ASP A 31 2.83 -1.88 4.90
C ASP A 31 1.33 -1.75 5.21
N LEU A 32 0.46 -2.53 4.54
CA LEU A 32 -0.94 -2.57 4.90
C LEU A 32 -1.14 -3.24 6.26
N LYS A 33 -2.06 -2.70 7.06
CA LYS A 33 -2.49 -3.34 8.32
C LYS A 33 -3.36 -4.58 8.01
N PRO A 34 -3.49 -5.56 8.93
CA PRO A 34 -4.25 -6.79 8.70
C PRO A 34 -5.72 -6.61 8.33
N ASN A 35 -6.36 -5.52 8.76
CA ASN A 35 -7.71 -5.12 8.36
C ASN A 35 -7.62 -3.70 7.77
N PRO A 36 -7.14 -3.56 6.52
CA PRO A 36 -6.73 -2.27 6.02
C PRO A 36 -7.91 -1.43 5.54
N LEU A 37 -8.91 -2.04 4.91
CA LEU A 37 -9.95 -1.34 4.18
C LEU A 37 -11.03 -0.78 5.10
N TYR A 38 -11.26 0.51 5.03
CA TYR A 38 -12.35 1.20 5.72
C TYR A 38 -12.90 2.34 4.87
N GLU A 39 -14.09 2.80 5.21
CA GLU A 39 -14.72 3.95 4.58
C GLU A 39 -14.86 5.09 5.58
N ALA A 40 -14.60 6.31 5.12
CA ALA A 40 -14.83 7.54 5.85
C ALA A 40 -15.18 8.64 4.86
N SER A 41 -16.20 9.46 5.17
CA SER A 41 -16.66 10.57 4.31
C SER A 41 -16.92 10.14 2.85
N GLU A 42 -17.55 8.99 2.67
CA GLU A 42 -17.85 8.41 1.35
C GLU A 42 -16.59 8.13 0.50
N LEU A 43 -15.45 7.89 1.14
CA LEU A 43 -14.19 7.53 0.51
C LEU A 43 -13.65 6.24 1.11
N GLY A 44 -13.13 5.37 0.26
CA GLY A 44 -12.47 4.12 0.65
C GLY A 44 -10.98 4.35 0.88
N PHE A 45 -10.48 3.90 2.02
CA PHE A 45 -9.09 4.03 2.43
C PHE A 45 -8.50 2.71 2.85
N LEU A 46 -7.17 2.59 2.68
CA LEU A 46 -6.35 1.53 3.26
C LEU A 46 -5.52 2.05 4.43
N LYS A 47 -5.67 1.43 5.59
CA LYS A 47 -4.82 1.71 6.76
C LYS A 47 -3.43 1.15 6.54
N THR A 48 -2.42 1.96 6.81
CA THR A 48 -1.03 1.57 6.67
C THR A 48 -0.25 1.69 7.97
N HIS A 49 0.92 1.10 7.96
CA HIS A 49 1.97 1.30 8.95
C HIS A 49 3.28 1.54 8.19
N TYR A 50 4.01 2.59 8.54
CA TYR A 50 5.29 2.85 7.88
C TYR A 50 6.39 1.93 8.41
N TYR A 51 7.25 1.50 7.51
CA TYR A 51 8.41 0.68 7.79
C TYR A 51 9.69 1.49 7.52
N GLY A 52 10.63 1.41 8.47
CA GLY A 52 11.90 2.14 8.37
C GLY A 52 11.78 3.64 8.64
N GLY A 53 12.80 4.38 8.29
CA GLY A 53 12.87 5.82 8.48
C GLY A 53 12.20 6.58 7.34
N VAL A 54 10.97 7.04 7.52
CA VAL A 54 10.24 7.82 6.53
C VAL A 54 10.10 9.29 6.96
N LYS A 55 10.34 10.20 6.03
CA LYS A 55 9.90 11.59 6.15
C LYS A 55 8.44 11.66 5.70
N LYS A 56 7.50 11.55 6.65
CA LYS A 56 6.07 11.35 6.40
C LYS A 56 5.47 12.35 5.41
N TYR A 57 5.88 13.61 5.45
CA TYR A 57 5.39 14.65 4.54
C TYR A 57 5.75 14.41 3.06
N GLN A 58 6.75 13.57 2.77
CA GLN A 58 7.14 13.24 1.39
C GLN A 58 6.22 12.18 0.76
N TRP A 59 5.37 11.53 1.56
CA TRP A 59 4.50 10.45 1.13
C TRP A 59 3.08 10.91 0.82
N THR A 60 2.75 12.16 1.14
CA THR A 60 1.46 12.75 0.81
C THR A 60 1.48 13.34 -0.60
N THR A 61 0.32 13.31 -1.28
CA THR A 61 0.08 13.92 -2.60
C THR A 61 0.94 13.41 -3.77
N ILE A 62 1.59 12.28 -3.60
CA ILE A 62 2.31 11.60 -4.68
C ILE A 62 1.52 10.36 -5.14
N PRO A 63 1.68 9.93 -6.40
CA PRO A 63 1.12 8.66 -6.85
C PRO A 63 1.83 7.50 -6.16
N LEU A 64 1.05 6.51 -5.75
CA LEU A 64 1.49 5.32 -5.03
C LEU A 64 1.06 4.07 -5.78
N ALA A 65 1.83 3.00 -5.63
CA ALA A 65 1.55 1.67 -6.14
C ALA A 65 1.49 0.64 -5.01
N LEU A 66 0.76 -0.45 -5.24
CA LEU A 66 0.60 -1.59 -4.32
C LEU A 66 1.34 -2.79 -4.89
N HIS A 67 2.25 -3.36 -4.11
CA HIS A 67 2.98 -4.58 -4.45
C HIS A 67 2.91 -5.57 -3.32
N GLY A 68 2.78 -6.85 -3.64
CA GLY A 68 2.82 -7.86 -2.60
C GLY A 68 2.19 -9.18 -2.98
N VAL A 69 1.82 -9.94 -1.97
CA VAL A 69 1.23 -11.26 -2.13
C VAL A 69 0.09 -11.46 -1.13
N VAL A 70 -0.96 -12.08 -1.60
CA VAL A 70 -2.10 -12.53 -0.80
C VAL A 70 -2.22 -14.04 -0.91
N TYR A 71 -2.49 -14.71 0.19
CA TYR A 71 -2.90 -16.11 0.19
C TYR A 71 -4.39 -16.18 0.50
N THR A 72 -5.17 -16.72 -0.43
CA THR A 72 -6.61 -16.94 -0.23
C THR A 72 -6.87 -18.08 0.76
N LYS A 73 -8.11 -18.21 1.23
CA LYS A 73 -8.54 -19.32 2.12
C LYS A 73 -8.18 -20.70 1.55
N ASP A 74 -8.18 -20.84 0.23
CA ASP A 74 -7.82 -22.09 -0.47
C ASP A 74 -6.29 -22.24 -0.66
N LEU A 75 -5.49 -21.44 0.04
CA LEU A 75 -4.03 -21.43 -0.03
C LEU A 75 -3.47 -21.07 -1.43
N LYS A 76 -4.28 -20.48 -2.28
CA LYS A 76 -3.83 -19.98 -3.58
C LYS A 76 -3.05 -18.69 -3.37
N ARG A 77 -1.85 -18.62 -3.93
CA ARG A 77 -1.04 -17.40 -3.98
C ARG A 77 -1.56 -16.47 -5.09
N VAL A 78 -1.78 -15.23 -4.74
CA VAL A 78 -2.13 -14.14 -5.66
C VAL A 78 -1.09 -13.04 -5.52
N ASP A 79 -0.36 -12.76 -6.60
CA ASP A 79 0.61 -11.67 -6.63
C ASP A 79 -0.14 -10.36 -6.99
N ILE A 80 0.15 -9.31 -6.24
CA ILE A 80 -0.43 -7.97 -6.40
C ILE A 80 0.64 -7.04 -6.97
N SER A 81 0.31 -6.37 -8.07
CA SER A 81 1.06 -5.26 -8.64
C SER A 81 0.06 -4.32 -9.30
N ILE A 82 -0.20 -3.18 -8.68
CA ILE A 82 -1.22 -2.22 -9.13
C ILE A 82 -0.69 -0.81 -8.94
N GLY A 83 -0.84 0.05 -9.95
CA GLY A 83 -0.47 1.46 -9.91
C GLY A 83 0.79 1.78 -10.70
N GLU A 84 1.32 0.83 -11.47
CA GLU A 84 2.51 1.01 -12.30
C GLU A 84 2.20 1.15 -13.79
N ASP A 85 1.12 0.55 -14.27
CA ASP A 85 0.70 0.59 -15.66
C ASP A 85 -0.19 1.81 -15.93
N ASP A 86 -0.19 2.31 -17.17
CA ASP A 86 -0.93 3.52 -17.56
C ASP A 86 -2.46 3.37 -17.36
N ASP A 87 -2.98 2.15 -17.39
CA ASP A 87 -4.40 1.84 -17.19
C ASP A 87 -4.74 1.50 -15.72
N ASP A 88 -3.74 1.47 -14.84
CA ASP A 88 -3.94 1.18 -13.43
C ASP A 88 -4.57 2.38 -12.68
N PRO A 89 -5.35 2.13 -11.62
CA PRO A 89 -5.82 3.19 -10.76
C PRO A 89 -4.64 3.87 -10.03
N VAL A 90 -4.76 5.17 -9.82
CA VAL A 90 -3.79 5.95 -9.05
C VAL A 90 -4.19 5.98 -7.58
N PHE A 91 -3.29 5.59 -6.70
CA PHE A 91 -3.45 5.70 -5.27
C PHE A 91 -2.67 6.89 -4.73
N THR A 92 -3.13 7.49 -3.65
CA THR A 92 -2.43 8.61 -3.01
C THR A 92 -2.80 8.72 -1.54
N ILE A 93 -1.99 9.43 -0.78
CA ILE A 93 -2.34 9.89 0.56
C ILE A 93 -2.71 11.36 0.44
N THR A 94 -3.92 11.71 0.79
CA THR A 94 -4.41 13.09 0.73
C THR A 94 -3.78 13.96 1.80
N ASP A 95 -3.64 15.25 1.51
CA ASP A 95 -3.21 16.26 2.48
C ASP A 95 -4.21 17.43 2.49
N LEU A 96 -4.08 18.29 3.49
CA LEU A 96 -4.93 19.46 3.62
C LEU A 96 -4.61 20.52 2.56
N LEU A 97 -5.64 21.12 2.01
CA LEU A 97 -5.49 22.32 1.19
C LEU A 97 -4.95 23.48 2.03
N ILE A 98 -4.25 24.39 1.38
CA ILE A 98 -3.62 25.56 2.04
C ILE A 98 -4.56 26.33 2.96
N HIS A 99 -5.82 26.46 2.58
CA HIS A 99 -6.84 27.17 3.37
C HIS A 99 -7.23 26.46 4.67
N LEU A 100 -7.01 25.14 4.75
CA LEU A 100 -7.33 24.30 5.90
C LEU A 100 -6.09 23.93 6.72
N SER A 101 -4.90 24.16 6.19
CA SER A 101 -3.63 23.68 6.75
C SER A 101 -2.94 24.63 7.73
N ARG A 102 -3.59 25.74 8.14
CA ARG A 102 -2.98 26.80 8.96
C ARG A 102 -2.29 26.24 10.23
N GLU A 103 -2.96 25.37 10.95
CA GLU A 103 -2.39 24.76 12.16
C GLU A 103 -1.29 23.75 11.84
N GLN A 104 -1.47 22.99 10.78
CA GLN A 104 -0.48 22.01 10.32
C GLN A 104 0.83 22.71 9.92
N MET A 105 0.76 23.84 9.22
CA MET A 105 1.92 24.61 8.77
C MET A 105 2.71 25.27 9.92
N GLN A 106 2.12 25.40 11.11
CA GLN A 106 2.82 25.91 12.29
C GLN A 106 3.59 24.81 13.07
N LYS A 107 3.34 23.54 12.75
CA LYS A 107 4.01 22.40 13.39
C LYS A 107 5.41 22.20 12.83
N LYS A 108 6.27 21.56 13.62
CA LYS A 108 7.53 21.09 13.09
C LYS A 108 7.29 20.09 11.96
N LEU A 109 8.19 20.03 11.01
CA LEU A 109 8.07 19.16 9.84
C LEU A 109 7.83 17.67 10.20
N ALA A 110 8.42 17.20 11.30
CA ALA A 110 8.25 15.84 11.81
C ALA A 110 6.85 15.58 12.42
N GLU A 111 6.11 16.64 12.77
CA GLU A 111 4.84 16.60 13.48
C GLU A 111 3.66 17.01 12.59
N GLY A 112 3.94 17.59 11.42
CA GLY A 112 2.92 18.06 10.47
C GLY A 112 2.04 16.92 9.94
N ILE A 113 2.64 15.76 9.68
CA ILE A 113 1.93 14.53 9.30
C ILE A 113 2.23 13.45 10.32
N LEU A 114 1.20 12.86 10.91
CA LEU A 114 1.35 11.76 11.86
C LEU A 114 1.36 10.41 11.13
N GLY A 115 2.03 9.41 11.70
CA GLY A 115 2.10 8.07 11.08
C GLY A 115 0.73 7.44 10.83
N GLU A 116 -0.22 7.62 11.75
CA GLU A 116 -1.60 7.12 11.62
C GLU A 116 -2.44 7.86 10.56
N GLN A 117 -1.93 8.95 10.00
CA GLN A 117 -2.58 9.70 8.91
C GLN A 117 -2.12 9.22 7.52
N LEU A 118 -1.12 8.35 7.44
CA LEU A 118 -0.63 7.80 6.18
C LEU A 118 -1.58 6.71 5.64
N ASN A 119 -2.87 7.04 5.51
CA ASN A 119 -3.87 6.14 4.96
C ASN A 119 -4.05 6.42 3.47
N VAL A 120 -4.01 5.36 2.67
CA VAL A 120 -4.04 5.45 1.21
C VAL A 120 -5.47 5.55 0.72
N LEU A 121 -5.80 6.59 -0.04
CA LEU A 121 -7.07 6.71 -0.75
C LEU A 121 -7.11 5.67 -1.87
N MET A 122 -8.13 4.82 -1.85
CA MET A 122 -8.29 3.70 -2.77
C MET A 122 -9.50 3.84 -3.69
N GLY A 123 -10.54 4.51 -3.26
CA GLY A 123 -11.76 4.64 -4.08
C GLY A 123 -12.71 5.69 -3.57
N SER A 124 -13.58 6.16 -4.49
CA SER A 124 -14.60 7.19 -4.22
C SER A 124 -15.95 6.88 -4.88
N ILE A 125 -16.05 5.78 -5.59
CA ILE A 125 -17.27 5.40 -6.31
C ILE A 125 -18.06 4.39 -5.48
N PRO A 126 -19.27 4.73 -5.02
CA PRO A 126 -20.11 3.80 -4.28
C PRO A 126 -20.62 2.67 -5.18
N LEU A 127 -20.95 1.54 -4.56
CA LEU A 127 -21.66 0.47 -5.25
C LEU A 127 -23.00 1.01 -5.77
N ALA A 128 -23.32 0.71 -7.03
CA ALA A 128 -24.59 1.09 -7.62
C ALA A 128 -25.76 0.40 -6.88
N ASP A 129 -26.90 1.08 -6.80
CA ASP A 129 -28.13 0.45 -6.35
C ASP A 129 -28.58 -0.54 -7.43
N ASP A 130 -28.91 -1.77 -7.06
CA ASP A 130 -29.65 -2.65 -7.95
C ASP A 130 -31.07 -2.07 -8.11
N ASP A 131 -31.47 -1.83 -9.36
CA ASP A 131 -32.77 -1.22 -9.75
C ASP A 131 -34.00 -2.07 -9.38
N GLY A 132 -33.97 -2.81 -8.30
CA GLY A 132 -35.04 -3.78 -8.00
C GLY A 132 -35.48 -3.91 -6.56
N ASP A 133 -34.88 -3.25 -5.61
CA ASP A 133 -35.24 -3.45 -4.20
C ASP A 133 -35.56 -2.14 -3.50
N ASP A 134 -36.85 -1.84 -3.45
CA ASP A 134 -37.51 -0.67 -2.86
C ASP A 134 -37.53 -0.78 -1.32
N ASP A 135 -36.40 -1.12 -0.72
CA ASP A 135 -36.26 -1.23 0.73
C ASP A 135 -35.55 0.02 1.28
N ASP A 136 -36.35 1.02 1.65
CA ASP A 136 -36.01 2.34 2.23
C ASP A 136 -35.11 2.26 3.50
N LYS A 137 -34.50 1.13 3.81
CA LYS A 137 -33.72 0.86 5.03
C LYS A 137 -32.34 0.25 4.80
N LYS A 138 -31.83 0.18 3.57
CA LYS A 138 -30.42 -0.26 3.40
C LYS A 138 -29.50 0.83 3.96
N ASP A 139 -28.74 0.43 4.94
CA ASP A 139 -27.66 1.21 5.54
C ASP A 139 -26.74 1.75 4.41
N LYS A 140 -26.82 3.05 4.17
CA LYS A 140 -26.04 3.73 3.12
C LYS A 140 -24.54 3.82 3.45
N SER A 141 -24.14 3.28 4.61
CA SER A 141 -22.74 3.23 5.02
C SER A 141 -21.96 2.17 4.26
N ASN A 142 -20.66 2.40 4.09
CA ASN A 142 -19.71 1.44 3.51
C ASN A 142 -19.96 1.02 2.05
N ARG A 143 -20.68 1.83 1.26
CA ARG A 143 -20.95 1.50 -0.16
C ARG A 143 -19.72 1.63 -1.04
N VAL A 144 -18.83 2.56 -0.75
CA VAL A 144 -17.55 2.69 -1.46
C VAL A 144 -16.64 1.52 -1.10
N LYS A 145 -16.57 1.16 0.19
CA LYS A 145 -15.85 -0.03 0.64
C LYS A 145 -16.37 -1.30 -0.06
N ALA A 146 -17.69 -1.45 -0.14
CA ALA A 146 -18.32 -2.60 -0.81
C ALA A 146 -17.95 -2.68 -2.29
N ASN A 147 -17.95 -1.54 -3.00
CA ASN A 147 -17.57 -1.48 -4.41
C ASN A 147 -16.08 -1.81 -4.62
N VAL A 148 -15.21 -1.28 -3.78
CA VAL A 148 -13.78 -1.61 -3.79
C VAL A 148 -13.57 -3.10 -3.60
N MET A 149 -14.23 -3.72 -2.61
CA MET A 149 -14.13 -5.17 -2.38
C MET A 149 -14.68 -5.99 -3.53
N ARG A 150 -15.78 -5.55 -4.17
CA ARG A 150 -16.31 -6.22 -5.37
C ARG A 150 -15.27 -6.24 -6.49
N ILE A 151 -14.66 -5.09 -6.79
CA ILE A 151 -13.62 -4.97 -7.84
C ILE A 151 -12.41 -5.86 -7.53
N ILE A 152 -11.94 -5.85 -6.29
CA ILE A 152 -10.82 -6.70 -5.85
C ILE A 152 -11.17 -8.18 -6.00
N ASN A 153 -12.38 -8.56 -5.58
CA ASN A 153 -12.83 -9.95 -5.69
C ASN A 153 -12.96 -10.39 -7.15
N GLU A 154 -13.59 -9.58 -8.01
CA GLU A 154 -13.76 -9.88 -9.44
C GLU A 154 -12.41 -10.01 -10.17
N LYS A 155 -11.44 -9.15 -9.85
CA LYS A 155 -10.15 -9.13 -10.54
C LYS A 155 -9.17 -10.18 -10.01
N TYR A 156 -9.16 -10.41 -8.70
CA TYR A 156 -8.13 -11.21 -8.02
C TYR A 156 -8.67 -12.41 -7.26
N GLY A 157 -9.99 -12.52 -7.06
CA GLY A 157 -10.60 -13.55 -6.23
C GLY A 157 -10.30 -13.42 -4.74
N ILE A 158 -9.99 -12.21 -4.27
CA ILE A 158 -9.60 -11.93 -2.88
C ILE A 158 -10.84 -11.49 -2.09
N GLU A 159 -11.01 -12.04 -0.91
CA GLU A 159 -12.00 -11.61 0.09
C GLU A 159 -11.36 -10.70 1.15
N GLU A 160 -12.18 -9.95 1.90
CA GLU A 160 -11.68 -9.04 2.93
C GLU A 160 -10.84 -9.76 4.01
N ASP A 161 -11.22 -10.97 4.36
CA ASP A 161 -10.50 -11.78 5.34
C ASP A 161 -9.10 -12.21 4.89
N ASP A 162 -8.85 -12.28 3.59
CA ASP A 162 -7.56 -12.68 3.03
C ASP A 162 -6.48 -11.62 3.28
N PHE A 163 -6.88 -10.37 3.51
CA PHE A 163 -5.92 -9.31 3.90
C PHE A 163 -5.20 -9.60 5.22
N LYS A 164 -5.78 -10.41 6.10
CA LYS A 164 -5.16 -10.76 7.40
C LYS A 164 -3.86 -11.55 7.25
N VAL A 165 -3.70 -12.23 6.14
CA VAL A 165 -2.52 -13.06 5.81
C VAL A 165 -1.79 -12.52 4.58
N ALA A 166 -2.16 -11.33 4.12
CA ALA A 166 -1.51 -10.65 3.01
C ALA A 166 -0.24 -9.94 3.47
N GLU A 167 0.72 -9.84 2.57
CA GLU A 167 1.89 -8.98 2.70
C GLU A 167 1.89 -8.02 1.50
N ILE A 168 1.32 -6.84 1.70
CA ILE A 168 1.17 -5.82 0.67
C ILE A 168 1.87 -4.55 1.14
N GLU A 169 2.77 -4.07 0.30
CA GLU A 169 3.57 -2.88 0.47
C GLU A 169 3.02 -1.77 -0.44
N VAL A 170 3.05 -0.54 0.04
CA VAL A 170 2.71 0.66 -0.70
C VAL A 170 3.99 1.45 -0.89
N VAL A 171 4.30 1.78 -2.14
CA VAL A 171 5.51 2.47 -2.55
C VAL A 171 5.18 3.60 -3.53
N PRO A 172 6.08 4.60 -3.71
CA PRO A 172 5.90 5.58 -4.79
C PRO A 172 5.81 4.88 -6.15
N ALA A 173 4.77 5.20 -6.92
CA ALA A 173 4.55 4.66 -8.26
C ALA A 173 5.52 5.25 -9.28
N GLY A 174 5.76 4.51 -10.35
CA GLY A 174 6.54 4.93 -11.50
C GLY A 174 7.87 4.19 -11.66
N LYS A 175 8.42 4.30 -12.85
CA LYS A 175 9.66 3.62 -13.22
C LYS A 175 10.86 4.16 -12.43
N ALA A 176 11.70 3.25 -11.97
CA ALA A 176 12.99 3.62 -11.40
C ALA A 176 13.86 4.30 -12.45
N LEU A 177 14.43 5.44 -12.11
CA LEU A 177 15.31 6.20 -12.98
C LEU A 177 16.75 6.10 -12.46
N SER A 178 17.69 5.81 -13.38
CA SER A 178 19.11 5.86 -13.06
C SER A 178 19.66 7.26 -13.32
N LEU A 179 20.11 7.95 -12.29
CA LEU A 179 20.75 9.26 -12.43
C LEU A 179 22.15 9.19 -13.04
N ILE A 180 22.75 7.99 -13.08
CA ILE A 180 24.10 7.79 -13.63
C ILE A 180 24.06 7.63 -15.15
N HIS A 181 22.94 7.19 -15.71
CA HIS A 181 22.77 6.89 -17.14
C HIS A 181 21.93 7.92 -17.90
N ILE A 182 21.73 9.09 -17.33
CA ILE A 182 21.02 10.22 -17.99
C ILE A 182 21.96 10.95 -18.94
#